data_a639da12874170ea40585a7d3602abf2
#
_entry.id   a639da12874170ea40585a7d3602abf2
#
_cell.length_a   1.000
_cell.length_b   1.000
_cell.length_c   1.000
_cell.angle_alpha   90.00
_cell.angle_beta   90.00
_cell.angle_gamma   90.00
#
_symmetry.space_group_name_H-M   'P 1'
#
loop_
_entity.id
_entity.type
_entity.pdbx_description
1 polymer ?
#
loop_
_entity_poly.entity_id
_entity_poly.type
_entity_poly.pdbx_seq_one_letter_code
_entity_poly.pdbx_strand_id
1 'polypeptide(L)'
;MKSRNITVWLISCLSAGALGISPSARGQAAAEFRDHAEIPAAWPQRAVRGAHGMVATDEALGSQAGVEILKRGGNAVDAAVAVAFALAVVEPAAGNIGGGGFMLVRLADGKATFFDYREVAPGKATRDMYIGAGGKLDNDASTTGYRSVAVPGTVAGLELALKTYGTMKLADVLAPAIRLAEDGFPVSEKLARELAGQRQELQRFSTSSRIFLNGGKMFHAGDTFRQPELAATLKRVAKNGAADFYRGETARLLADDMARLGGIVTLQDLANYQPKVRDVLRAKYEVDGHQWEVLSSPPPSSGGVAIIEALNMLKDVPLRGWDDPQSVHMVAETMRRIFADRAAYLADPDYSNVPVAGLTDPCYAKELYAGIDPQHASSSTVVRAGNPHACGISVQNASAPQTIISLGEGPHTTHFSVVDMAGNAVASTYTLNDSYGSHVTCSAGFLLNDEMDDFTTQPGVPNALFGLVQSEANAIAPGHRPLSSMTPTILLRDGKLSFVTGSPGGPMIISATLLSVLNWMRLGMEAQAAINAPRFHHQWLPDSIVMEKEFPASLETALNVRGHKTRRRGHIGLVNAIGIDAQTGERLGAADPRDGGSAMGY
;
A
#
# COMPACT_ATOMS: atom_id res chain seq x y z
N MET A 1 27.36 -77.12 -28.22
CA MET A 1 26.85 -77.94 -29.36
C MET A 1 26.07 -77.01 -30.30
N LYS A 2 26.52 -76.95 -31.55
CA LYS A 2 25.82 -76.63 -32.82
C LYS A 2 25.14 -75.24 -32.91
N SER A 3 25.78 -74.25 -33.56
CA SER A 3 26.04 -74.02 -34.99
C SER A 3 24.75 -73.91 -35.83
N ARG A 4 24.53 -72.81 -36.56
CA ARG A 4 24.97 -72.43 -37.92
C ARG A 4 24.13 -71.23 -38.37
N ASN A 5 24.71 -70.12 -38.77
CA ASN A 5 25.23 -69.78 -40.10
C ASN A 5 24.21 -69.41 -41.17
N ILE A 6 24.39 -68.17 -41.71
CA ILE A 6 24.52 -67.71 -43.12
C ILE A 6 23.17 -67.36 -43.79
N THR A 7 22.98 -66.31 -44.55
CA THR A 7 23.77 -65.71 -45.65
C THR A 7 23.17 -64.36 -46.11
N VAL A 8 24.01 -63.46 -46.51
CA VAL A 8 23.93 -62.22 -47.23
C VAL A 8 23.21 -62.34 -48.59
N TRP A 9 22.47 -61.32 -49.03
CA TRP A 9 22.50 -60.86 -50.43
C TRP A 9 22.26 -59.33 -50.53
N LEU A 10 23.23 -58.66 -51.15
CA LEU A 10 23.12 -57.27 -51.68
C LEU A 10 22.39 -57.32 -53.01
N ILE A 11 21.49 -56.26 -53.21
CA ILE A 11 21.23 -55.75 -54.59
C ILE A 11 21.13 -54.24 -54.51
N SER A 12 22.06 -53.59 -55.19
CA SER A 12 22.05 -52.18 -55.52
C SER A 12 21.03 -51.87 -56.62
N CYS A 13 20.28 -50.75 -56.48
CA CYS A 13 19.80 -49.99 -57.65
C CYS A 13 19.77 -48.52 -57.33
N LEU A 14 20.56 -47.75 -58.01
CA LEU A 14 20.49 -46.28 -58.12
C LEU A 14 19.22 -45.88 -58.87
N SER A 15 18.53 -44.85 -58.35
CA SER A 15 17.86 -43.88 -59.23
C SER A 15 17.76 -42.54 -58.55
N ALA A 16 18.02 -41.51 -59.31
CA ALA A 16 18.23 -40.12 -58.96
C ALA A 16 16.94 -39.34 -58.61
N GLY A 17 17.12 -38.34 -57.77
CA GLY A 17 16.55 -37.02 -57.98
C GLY A 17 15.19 -36.73 -57.40
N ALA A 18 15.20 -35.97 -56.30
CA ALA A 18 14.41 -34.74 -56.15
C ALA A 18 14.74 -34.10 -54.78
N LEU A 19 15.38 -32.96 -54.82
CA LEU A 19 15.51 -32.05 -53.67
C LEU A 19 14.14 -31.52 -53.32
N GLY A 20 13.48 -32.12 -52.35
CA GLY A 20 12.34 -31.58 -51.66
C GLY A 20 12.80 -30.78 -50.44
N ILE A 21 12.79 -29.47 -50.54
CA ILE A 21 13.01 -28.56 -49.43
C ILE A 21 11.85 -28.79 -48.44
N SER A 22 12.11 -29.43 -47.30
CA SER A 22 11.16 -29.49 -46.20
C SER A 22 10.97 -28.11 -45.61
N PRO A 23 9.72 -27.65 -45.42
CA PRO A 23 9.49 -26.38 -44.75
C PRO A 23 9.97 -26.48 -43.29
N SER A 24 10.77 -25.49 -42.96
CA SER A 24 11.39 -25.20 -41.69
C SER A 24 10.53 -25.60 -40.46
N ALA A 25 11.16 -26.31 -39.54
CA ALA A 25 10.78 -26.45 -38.15
C ALA A 25 10.86 -25.08 -37.45
N ARG A 26 10.00 -24.14 -37.85
CA ARG A 26 9.73 -22.86 -37.21
C ARG A 26 8.23 -22.74 -36.96
N GLY A 27 7.71 -23.48 -36.01
CA GLY A 27 6.28 -23.42 -35.71
C GLY A 27 5.77 -24.30 -34.61
N GLN A 28 6.63 -24.89 -33.78
CA GLN A 28 6.17 -25.80 -32.71
C GLN A 28 6.83 -25.58 -31.35
N ALA A 29 7.08 -24.32 -30.97
CA ALA A 29 7.57 -23.98 -29.63
C ALA A 29 6.78 -22.84 -28.99
N ALA A 30 5.50 -22.70 -29.28
CA ALA A 30 4.64 -21.66 -28.72
C ALA A 30 3.24 -22.18 -28.39
N ALA A 31 3.09 -23.44 -28.09
CA ALA A 31 1.83 -23.97 -27.57
C ALA A 31 2.13 -24.79 -26.32
N GLU A 32 1.44 -24.38 -25.24
CA GLU A 32 1.08 -25.22 -24.09
C GLU A 32 2.14 -25.45 -23.01
N PHE A 33 2.20 -24.51 -22.07
CA PHE A 33 2.21 -24.79 -20.62
C PHE A 33 1.62 -23.56 -19.94
N ARG A 34 0.31 -23.39 -19.99
CA ARG A 34 -0.42 -22.42 -19.18
C ARG A 34 -0.99 -23.17 -17.99
N ASP A 35 -0.15 -23.46 -16.99
CA ASP A 35 -0.66 -23.66 -15.64
C ASP A 35 -1.21 -22.32 -15.19
N HIS A 36 -2.51 -22.26 -14.92
CA HIS A 36 -3.14 -21.07 -14.42
C HIS A 36 -2.85 -20.87 -12.94
N ALA A 37 -2.84 -19.60 -12.50
CA ALA A 37 -2.78 -19.27 -11.09
C ALA A 37 -3.96 -19.91 -10.34
N GLU A 38 -3.68 -20.59 -9.24
CA GLU A 38 -4.69 -21.25 -8.43
C GLU A 38 -5.27 -20.29 -7.38
N ILE A 39 -6.39 -19.65 -7.71
CA ILE A 39 -7.14 -18.84 -6.74
C ILE A 39 -7.82 -19.79 -5.75
N PRO A 40 -7.61 -19.66 -4.42
CA PRO A 40 -8.22 -20.51 -3.43
C PRO A 40 -9.76 -20.51 -3.54
N ALA A 41 -10.36 -21.69 -3.61
CA ALA A 41 -11.81 -21.85 -3.78
C ALA A 41 -12.63 -21.27 -2.60
N ALA A 42 -12.00 -21.11 -1.44
CA ALA A 42 -12.60 -20.48 -0.26
C ALA A 42 -12.71 -18.95 -0.39
N TRP A 43 -12.01 -18.32 -1.34
CA TRP A 43 -12.09 -16.88 -1.53
C TRP A 43 -13.39 -16.47 -2.23
N PRO A 44 -13.97 -15.29 -1.91
CA PRO A 44 -15.12 -14.76 -2.62
C PRO A 44 -14.86 -14.70 -4.13
N GLN A 45 -15.80 -15.21 -4.92
CA GLN A 45 -15.65 -15.23 -6.39
C GLN A 45 -16.33 -14.04 -7.08
N ARG A 46 -17.14 -13.27 -6.33
CA ARG A 46 -17.86 -12.10 -6.82
C ARG A 46 -17.87 -11.00 -5.77
N ALA A 47 -17.87 -9.77 -6.25
CA ALA A 47 -18.02 -8.60 -5.41
C ALA A 47 -19.40 -8.53 -4.74
N VAL A 48 -19.44 -7.95 -3.54
CA VAL A 48 -20.68 -7.60 -2.85
C VAL A 48 -21.35 -6.43 -3.58
N ARG A 49 -22.65 -6.53 -3.86
CA ARG A 49 -23.39 -5.46 -4.55
C ARG A 49 -24.12 -4.57 -3.55
N GLY A 50 -24.11 -3.27 -3.82
CA GLY A 50 -24.83 -2.26 -3.04
C GLY A 50 -25.47 -1.20 -3.94
N ALA A 51 -26.77 -0.99 -3.79
CA ALA A 51 -27.51 -0.01 -4.61
C ALA A 51 -27.29 1.44 -4.13
N HIS A 52 -27.16 1.64 -2.83
CA HIS A 52 -27.16 2.98 -2.21
C HIS A 52 -25.81 3.39 -1.63
N GLY A 53 -24.99 2.44 -1.22
CA GLY A 53 -23.68 2.73 -0.66
C GLY A 53 -22.84 1.49 -0.49
N MET A 54 -21.53 1.67 -0.37
CA MET A 54 -20.55 0.59 -0.21
C MET A 54 -19.37 1.05 0.64
N VAL A 55 -18.92 0.16 1.52
CA VAL A 55 -17.71 0.32 2.33
C VAL A 55 -16.88 -0.96 2.21
N ALA A 56 -15.59 -0.85 1.93
CA ALA A 56 -14.66 -1.96 1.90
C ALA A 56 -13.44 -1.64 2.79
N THR A 57 -13.12 -2.53 3.74
CA THR A 57 -12.05 -2.36 4.75
C THR A 57 -11.37 -3.69 5.07
N ASP A 58 -10.26 -3.64 5.81
CA ASP A 58 -9.55 -4.82 6.33
C ASP A 58 -10.25 -5.50 7.52
N GLU A 59 -11.31 -4.85 8.11
CA GLU A 59 -12.00 -5.35 9.29
C GLU A 59 -13.52 -5.11 9.20
N ALA A 60 -14.30 -6.17 9.46
CA ALA A 60 -15.76 -6.15 9.28
C ALA A 60 -16.50 -5.11 10.13
N LEU A 61 -16.06 -4.90 11.37
CA LEU A 61 -16.67 -3.90 12.26
C LEU A 61 -16.39 -2.45 11.78
N GLY A 62 -15.26 -2.24 11.09
CA GLY A 62 -14.98 -0.98 10.39
C GLY A 62 -15.96 -0.74 9.25
N SER A 63 -16.18 -1.75 8.38
CA SER A 63 -17.17 -1.66 7.30
C SER A 63 -18.59 -1.42 7.84
N GLN A 64 -18.96 -2.10 8.93
CA GLN A 64 -20.26 -1.92 9.59
C GLN A 64 -20.46 -0.49 10.11
N ALA A 65 -19.43 0.10 10.73
CA ALA A 65 -19.48 1.49 11.22
C ALA A 65 -19.72 2.47 10.06
N GLY A 66 -19.04 2.31 8.94
CA GLY A 66 -19.25 3.14 7.75
C GLY A 66 -20.65 3.01 7.17
N VAL A 67 -21.17 1.79 7.02
CA VAL A 67 -22.54 1.52 6.52
C VAL A 67 -23.59 2.09 7.48
N GLU A 68 -23.36 2.03 8.80
CA GLU A 68 -24.27 2.67 9.78
C GLU A 68 -24.41 4.16 9.50
N ILE A 69 -23.31 4.86 9.28
CA ILE A 69 -23.30 6.30 9.00
C ILE A 69 -23.99 6.60 7.65
N LEU A 70 -23.70 5.85 6.60
CA LEU A 70 -24.38 6.00 5.31
C LEU A 70 -25.90 5.83 5.43
N LYS A 71 -26.37 4.79 6.14
CA LYS A 71 -27.81 4.54 6.39
C LYS A 71 -28.48 5.63 7.22
N ARG A 72 -27.73 6.35 8.05
CA ARG A 72 -28.23 7.51 8.82
C ARG A 72 -28.25 8.80 8.01
N GLY A 73 -27.92 8.75 6.72
CA GLY A 73 -27.92 9.89 5.81
C GLY A 73 -26.61 10.67 5.73
N GLY A 74 -25.53 10.17 6.33
CA GLY A 74 -24.18 10.69 6.12
C GLY A 74 -23.68 10.42 4.71
N ASN A 75 -22.78 11.27 4.20
CA ASN A 75 -22.13 11.08 2.91
C ASN A 75 -20.88 10.18 3.02
N ALA A 76 -20.18 9.99 1.90
CA ALA A 76 -18.98 9.16 1.85
C ALA A 76 -17.86 9.64 2.79
N VAL A 77 -17.74 10.95 3.04
CA VAL A 77 -16.73 11.52 3.94
C VAL A 77 -17.11 11.28 5.40
N ASP A 78 -18.38 11.45 5.78
CA ASP A 78 -18.87 11.13 7.12
C ASP A 78 -18.59 9.64 7.45
N ALA A 79 -18.92 8.75 6.50
CA ALA A 79 -18.70 7.32 6.65
C ALA A 79 -17.19 6.98 6.71
N ALA A 80 -16.37 7.60 5.88
CA ALA A 80 -14.92 7.39 5.88
C ALA A 80 -14.27 7.78 7.22
N VAL A 81 -14.70 8.89 7.81
CA VAL A 81 -14.22 9.32 9.14
C VAL A 81 -14.67 8.33 10.22
N ALA A 82 -15.92 7.83 10.16
CA ALA A 82 -16.40 6.82 11.11
C ALA A 82 -15.62 5.50 10.98
N VAL A 83 -15.33 5.06 9.75
CA VAL A 83 -14.50 3.89 9.47
C VAL A 83 -13.12 4.06 10.11
N ALA A 84 -12.44 5.17 9.87
CA ALA A 84 -11.11 5.41 10.40
C ALA A 84 -11.07 5.36 11.94
N PHE A 85 -12.03 5.99 12.63
CA PHE A 85 -12.10 5.91 14.09
C PHE A 85 -12.52 4.51 14.60
N ALA A 86 -13.36 3.79 13.86
CA ALA A 86 -13.72 2.42 14.23
C ALA A 86 -12.53 1.46 14.07
N LEU A 87 -11.78 1.55 12.96
CA LEU A 87 -10.57 0.77 12.74
C LEU A 87 -9.50 1.04 13.81
N ALA A 88 -9.38 2.29 14.31
CA ALA A 88 -8.50 2.60 15.44
C ALA A 88 -8.82 1.82 16.72
N VAL A 89 -10.04 1.27 16.83
CA VAL A 89 -10.49 0.44 17.95
C VAL A 89 -10.35 -1.06 17.65
N VAL A 90 -10.78 -1.48 16.45
CA VAL A 90 -10.96 -2.91 16.15
C VAL A 90 -9.79 -3.55 15.39
N GLU A 91 -8.91 -2.72 14.83
CA GLU A 91 -7.72 -3.14 14.07
C GLU A 91 -6.45 -2.44 14.62
N PRO A 92 -6.07 -2.69 15.87
CA PRO A 92 -4.98 -1.95 16.53
C PRO A 92 -3.60 -2.16 15.87
N ALA A 93 -3.47 -3.15 14.98
CA ALA A 93 -2.23 -3.37 14.23
C ALA A 93 -1.89 -2.21 13.28
N ALA A 94 -2.92 -1.48 12.77
CA ALA A 94 -2.74 -0.44 11.76
C ALA A 94 -3.73 0.74 11.89
N GLY A 95 -5.00 0.47 12.23
CA GLY A 95 -6.00 1.48 12.53
C GLY A 95 -5.60 2.33 13.73
N ASN A 96 -5.71 3.67 13.66
CA ASN A 96 -5.06 4.50 14.66
C ASN A 96 -5.67 5.90 14.85
N ILE A 97 -5.33 6.51 15.96
CA ILE A 97 -5.37 7.96 16.19
C ILE A 97 -3.99 8.52 16.56
N GLY A 98 -3.00 7.65 16.77
CA GLY A 98 -1.62 8.01 17.13
C GLY A 98 -0.63 7.93 15.95
N GLY A 99 -1.12 7.83 14.73
CA GLY A 99 -0.37 7.80 13.48
C GLY A 99 -0.82 8.87 12.49
N GLY A 100 -0.74 8.57 11.20
CA GLY A 100 -1.12 9.49 10.15
C GLY A 100 -1.44 8.81 8.83
N GLY A 101 -1.65 9.59 7.79
CA GLY A 101 -2.01 9.04 6.49
C GLY A 101 -2.51 10.05 5.46
N PHE A 102 -3.26 9.51 4.50
CA PHE A 102 -3.79 10.26 3.36
C PHE A 102 -5.24 9.86 3.06
N MET A 103 -6.03 10.85 2.65
CA MET A 103 -7.39 10.64 2.18
C MET A 103 -7.61 11.37 0.86
N LEU A 104 -7.96 10.62 -0.18
CA LEU A 104 -8.40 11.14 -1.47
C LEU A 104 -9.93 11.13 -1.50
N VAL A 105 -10.53 12.30 -1.69
CA VAL A 105 -11.97 12.48 -1.82
C VAL A 105 -12.29 12.94 -3.23
N ARG A 106 -13.27 12.32 -3.87
CA ARG A 106 -13.88 12.78 -5.13
C ARG A 106 -15.37 12.92 -4.95
N LEU A 107 -15.88 14.15 -5.10
CA LEU A 107 -17.30 14.46 -5.00
C LEU A 107 -18.03 14.16 -6.32
N ALA A 108 -19.33 13.93 -6.26
CA ALA A 108 -20.16 13.62 -7.42
C ALA A 108 -20.13 14.72 -8.51
N ASP A 109 -19.89 15.98 -8.14
CA ASP A 109 -19.72 17.11 -9.06
C ASP A 109 -18.37 17.12 -9.81
N GLY A 110 -17.46 16.18 -9.50
CA GLY A 110 -16.14 16.05 -10.11
C GLY A 110 -15.02 16.74 -9.33
N LYS A 111 -15.31 17.50 -8.27
CA LYS A 111 -14.27 18.07 -7.41
C LYS A 111 -13.53 16.97 -6.70
N ALA A 112 -12.19 17.02 -6.73
CA ALA A 112 -11.35 16.07 -5.98
C ALA A 112 -10.35 16.83 -5.10
N THR A 113 -10.10 16.30 -3.92
CA THR A 113 -9.23 16.90 -2.89
C THR A 113 -8.41 15.81 -2.22
N PHE A 114 -7.16 16.09 -1.96
CA PHE A 114 -6.27 15.22 -1.22
C PHE A 114 -5.93 15.83 0.14
N PHE A 115 -6.25 15.11 1.20
CA PHE A 115 -5.93 15.45 2.58
C PHE A 115 -4.67 14.71 3.00
N ASP A 116 -3.61 15.47 3.29
CA ASP A 116 -2.34 14.99 3.81
C ASP A 116 -2.29 15.25 5.31
N TYR A 117 -2.45 14.17 6.07
CA TYR A 117 -2.27 14.16 7.51
C TYR A 117 -1.14 13.22 7.94
N ARG A 118 -0.11 13.11 7.07
CA ARG A 118 1.15 12.43 7.36
C ARG A 118 1.76 13.00 8.64
N GLU A 119 2.43 12.18 9.39
CA GLU A 119 3.19 12.54 10.57
C GLU A 119 4.26 13.58 10.25
N VAL A 120 4.72 14.26 11.31
CA VAL A 120 5.76 15.29 11.20
C VAL A 120 6.87 14.98 12.19
N ALA A 121 8.13 15.08 11.78
CA ALA A 121 9.26 14.94 12.68
C ALA A 121 9.22 15.99 13.78
N PRO A 122 9.34 15.60 15.07
CA PRO A 122 9.31 16.53 16.21
C PRO A 122 10.43 17.56 16.17
N GLY A 123 10.23 18.71 16.82
CA GLY A 123 11.20 19.79 16.88
C GLY A 123 12.56 19.43 17.47
N LYS A 124 12.64 18.36 18.24
CA LYS A 124 13.89 17.80 18.81
C LYS A 124 14.55 16.74 17.91
N ALA A 125 13.97 16.38 16.78
CA ALA A 125 14.56 15.41 15.86
C ALA A 125 15.86 15.96 15.28
N THR A 126 16.85 15.09 15.11
CA THR A 126 18.14 15.46 14.51
C THR A 126 18.50 14.47 13.43
N ARG A 127 19.30 14.92 12.45
CA ARG A 127 19.71 14.15 11.27
C ARG A 127 20.25 12.75 11.63
N ASP A 128 21.05 12.66 12.66
CA ASP A 128 21.80 11.46 13.03
C ASP A 128 21.30 10.80 14.32
N MET A 129 20.06 11.09 14.75
CA MET A 129 19.52 10.63 16.05
C MET A 129 19.46 9.10 16.21
N TYR A 130 19.51 8.35 15.12
CA TYR A 130 19.55 6.88 15.11
C TYR A 130 20.91 6.32 14.74
N ILE A 131 21.96 7.14 14.67
CA ILE A 131 23.33 6.68 14.49
C ILE A 131 23.94 6.45 15.88
N GLY A 132 24.16 5.19 16.21
CA GLY A 132 24.75 4.78 17.48
C GLY A 132 26.27 4.97 17.52
N ALA A 133 26.88 4.56 18.63
CA ALA A 133 28.32 4.60 18.81
C ALA A 133 29.03 3.78 17.72
N GLY A 134 30.04 4.37 17.10
CA GLY A 134 30.78 3.76 16.00
C GLY A 134 30.13 3.90 14.62
N GLY A 135 29.14 4.79 14.45
CA GLY A 135 28.51 5.10 13.17
C GLY A 135 27.56 4.03 12.63
N LYS A 136 27.13 3.08 13.48
CA LYS A 136 26.16 2.06 13.12
C LYS A 136 24.74 2.54 13.37
N LEU A 137 23.83 2.16 12.47
CA LEU A 137 22.40 2.41 12.60
C LEU A 137 21.83 1.62 13.78
N ASP A 138 21.07 2.30 14.63
CA ASP A 138 20.29 1.70 15.73
C ASP A 138 18.84 1.48 15.25
N ASN A 139 18.61 0.33 14.65
CA ASN A 139 17.32 -0.02 14.07
C ASN A 139 16.22 -0.17 15.13
N ASP A 140 16.53 -0.67 16.34
CA ASP A 140 15.53 -0.77 17.42
C ASP A 140 15.06 0.62 17.86
N ALA A 141 15.96 1.59 17.90
CA ALA A 141 15.59 2.96 18.27
C ALA A 141 14.75 3.69 17.22
N SER A 142 14.85 3.32 15.93
CA SER A 142 14.02 3.91 14.85
C SER A 142 12.64 3.28 14.74
N THR A 143 12.45 2.04 15.22
CA THR A 143 11.21 1.28 15.04
C THR A 143 10.45 1.04 16.34
N THR A 144 11.11 1.08 17.51
CA THR A 144 10.50 0.66 18.77
C THR A 144 10.68 1.70 19.87
N GLY A 145 9.61 1.94 20.63
CA GLY A 145 9.64 2.82 21.81
C GLY A 145 9.38 4.30 21.48
N TYR A 146 9.50 5.13 22.50
CA TYR A 146 9.08 6.54 22.44
C TYR A 146 9.92 7.41 21.50
N ARG A 147 11.15 7.00 21.15
CA ARG A 147 12.04 7.78 20.26
C ARG A 147 11.70 7.64 18.77
N SER A 148 11.00 6.58 18.38
CA SER A 148 10.59 6.33 17.01
C SER A 148 9.33 7.12 16.61
N VAL A 149 8.68 7.80 17.56
CA VAL A 149 7.38 8.44 17.37
C VAL A 149 7.52 9.80 16.68
N ALA A 150 6.86 9.95 15.54
CA ALA A 150 6.60 11.24 14.90
C ALA A 150 5.29 11.86 15.43
N VAL A 151 5.08 13.16 15.21
CA VAL A 151 3.88 13.88 15.64
C VAL A 151 2.65 13.36 14.90
N PRO A 152 1.64 12.80 15.58
CA PRO A 152 0.48 12.19 14.93
C PRO A 152 -0.38 13.19 14.15
N GLY A 153 -0.96 12.73 13.03
CA GLY A 153 -1.78 13.56 12.15
C GLY A 153 -3.24 13.15 11.99
N THR A 154 -3.57 11.88 12.28
CA THR A 154 -4.87 11.27 11.96
C THR A 154 -6.07 12.08 12.43
N VAL A 155 -6.11 12.49 13.71
CA VAL A 155 -7.30 13.20 14.26
C VAL A 155 -7.53 14.55 13.57
N ALA A 156 -6.46 15.31 13.30
CA ALA A 156 -6.57 16.60 12.63
C ALA A 156 -7.01 16.46 11.16
N GLY A 157 -6.46 15.44 10.46
CA GLY A 157 -6.80 15.18 9.06
C GLY A 157 -8.25 14.74 8.89
N LEU A 158 -8.71 13.82 9.72
CA LEU A 158 -10.09 13.34 9.70
C LEU A 158 -11.08 14.46 10.03
N GLU A 159 -10.79 15.29 11.05
CA GLU A 159 -11.64 16.45 11.37
C GLU A 159 -11.65 17.48 10.23
N LEU A 160 -10.49 17.73 9.59
CA LEU A 160 -10.42 18.64 8.44
C LEU A 160 -11.26 18.14 7.27
N ALA A 161 -11.17 16.85 6.93
CA ALA A 161 -11.98 16.26 5.87
C ALA A 161 -13.48 16.34 6.18
N LEU A 162 -13.88 16.02 7.41
CA LEU A 162 -15.26 16.11 7.88
C LEU A 162 -15.78 17.56 7.82
N LYS A 163 -15.02 18.55 8.31
CA LYS A 163 -15.38 19.97 8.24
C LYS A 163 -15.49 20.50 6.83
N THR A 164 -14.71 19.93 5.89
CA THR A 164 -14.68 20.40 4.50
C THR A 164 -15.85 19.84 3.69
N TYR A 165 -16.18 18.56 3.87
CA TYR A 165 -17.14 17.86 3.01
C TYR A 165 -18.17 17.01 3.74
N GLY A 166 -18.01 16.78 5.04
CA GLY A 166 -18.98 16.05 5.84
C GLY A 166 -20.28 16.81 6.03
N THR A 167 -21.32 16.10 6.36
CA THR A 167 -22.68 16.63 6.61
C THR A 167 -23.15 16.38 8.05
N MET A 168 -22.43 15.51 8.78
CA MET A 168 -22.75 15.13 10.15
C MET A 168 -21.81 15.78 11.17
N LYS A 169 -22.25 15.82 12.43
CA LYS A 169 -21.40 16.28 13.54
C LYS A 169 -20.36 15.23 13.88
N LEU A 170 -19.17 15.66 14.29
CA LEU A 170 -18.09 14.78 14.71
C LEU A 170 -18.53 13.77 15.79
N ALA A 171 -19.34 14.20 16.76
CA ALA A 171 -19.87 13.33 17.82
C ALA A 171 -20.74 12.19 17.28
N ASP A 172 -21.54 12.44 16.24
CA ASP A 172 -22.39 11.43 15.62
C ASP A 172 -21.56 10.42 14.82
N VAL A 173 -20.50 10.90 14.16
CA VAL A 173 -19.59 10.10 13.35
C VAL A 173 -18.68 9.23 14.23
N LEU A 174 -18.27 9.69 15.41
CA LEU A 174 -17.46 8.93 16.36
C LEU A 174 -18.27 7.94 17.21
N ALA A 175 -19.60 8.04 17.24
CA ALA A 175 -20.44 7.20 18.10
C ALA A 175 -20.23 5.69 17.91
N PRO A 176 -20.07 5.13 16.69
CA PRO A 176 -19.76 3.70 16.51
C PRO A 176 -18.43 3.30 17.17
N ALA A 177 -17.37 4.06 16.95
CA ALA A 177 -16.05 3.80 17.53
C ALA A 177 -16.05 3.86 19.07
N ILE A 178 -16.76 4.85 19.63
CA ILE A 178 -16.91 5.00 21.10
C ILE A 178 -17.61 3.77 21.68
N ARG A 179 -18.69 3.28 21.07
CA ARG A 179 -19.39 2.07 21.52
C ARG A 179 -18.49 0.85 21.47
N LEU A 180 -17.76 0.64 20.35
CA LEU A 180 -16.83 -0.47 20.21
C LEU A 180 -15.74 -0.45 21.28
N ALA A 181 -15.19 0.72 21.60
CA ALA A 181 -14.15 0.86 22.62
C ALA A 181 -14.67 0.66 24.06
N GLU A 182 -15.87 1.18 24.37
CA GLU A 182 -16.48 1.18 25.71
C GLU A 182 -17.15 -0.14 26.05
N ASP A 183 -18.09 -0.59 25.17
CA ASP A 183 -18.85 -1.81 25.37
C ASP A 183 -18.01 -3.04 25.06
N GLY A 184 -17.01 -2.87 24.18
CA GLY A 184 -16.13 -3.92 23.68
C GLY A 184 -16.71 -4.64 22.47
N PHE A 185 -15.87 -5.47 21.86
CA PHE A 185 -16.22 -6.30 20.71
C PHE A 185 -15.58 -7.69 20.85
N PRO A 186 -16.11 -8.72 20.18
CA PRO A 186 -15.51 -10.05 20.22
C PRO A 186 -14.18 -10.05 19.46
N VAL A 187 -13.13 -10.57 20.08
CA VAL A 187 -11.83 -10.79 19.45
C VAL A 187 -11.99 -11.79 18.32
N SER A 188 -11.54 -11.43 17.11
CA SER A 188 -11.51 -12.34 15.96
C SER A 188 -10.32 -13.31 16.07
N GLU A 189 -10.35 -14.42 15.30
CA GLU A 189 -9.18 -15.32 15.19
C GLU A 189 -7.94 -14.58 14.63
N LYS A 190 -8.15 -13.65 13.69
CA LYS A 190 -7.10 -12.76 13.15
C LYS A 190 -6.47 -11.94 14.28
N LEU A 191 -7.27 -11.17 15.01
CA LEU A 191 -6.77 -10.31 16.09
C LEU A 191 -6.06 -11.11 17.19
N ALA A 192 -6.62 -12.26 17.60
CA ALA A 192 -5.99 -13.13 18.61
C ALA A 192 -4.61 -13.62 18.14
N ARG A 193 -4.48 -14.01 16.87
CA ARG A 193 -3.22 -14.45 16.26
C ARG A 193 -2.20 -13.31 16.18
N GLU A 194 -2.63 -12.12 15.75
CA GLU A 194 -1.78 -10.94 15.65
C GLU A 194 -1.23 -10.52 17.02
N LEU A 195 -2.09 -10.42 18.03
CA LEU A 195 -1.68 -10.10 19.41
C LEU A 195 -0.70 -11.14 19.97
N ALA A 196 -0.91 -12.43 19.67
CA ALA A 196 0.00 -13.49 20.08
C ALA A 196 1.36 -13.35 19.38
N GLY A 197 1.39 -12.99 18.11
CA GLY A 197 2.61 -12.74 17.33
C GLY A 197 3.41 -11.56 17.85
N GLN A 198 2.73 -10.51 18.33
CA GLN A 198 3.35 -9.28 18.85
C GLN A 198 3.64 -9.29 20.35
N ARG A 199 3.42 -10.44 21.00
CA ARG A 199 3.57 -10.56 22.47
C ARG A 199 4.90 -10.09 22.98
N GLN A 200 6.00 -10.45 22.33
CA GLN A 200 7.35 -10.14 22.79
C GLN A 200 7.59 -8.63 22.82
N GLU A 201 7.15 -7.90 21.81
CA GLU A 201 7.34 -6.46 21.69
C GLU A 201 6.37 -5.68 22.59
N LEU A 202 5.08 -6.03 22.58
CA LEU A 202 4.07 -5.37 23.41
C LEU A 202 4.34 -5.52 24.92
N GLN A 203 4.97 -6.62 25.38
CA GLN A 203 5.29 -6.81 26.80
C GLN A 203 6.45 -5.93 27.28
N ARG A 204 7.24 -5.32 26.39
CA ARG A 204 8.30 -4.36 26.75
C ARG A 204 7.71 -3.08 27.38
N PHE A 205 6.43 -2.78 27.11
CA PHE A 205 5.75 -1.56 27.54
C PHE A 205 4.53 -1.90 28.41
N SER A 206 4.54 -1.44 29.66
CA SER A 206 3.54 -1.84 30.67
C SER A 206 2.10 -1.54 30.27
N THR A 207 1.83 -0.36 29.65
CA THR A 207 0.49 0.02 29.18
C THR A 207 0.03 -0.88 28.05
N SER A 208 0.89 -1.13 27.06
CA SER A 208 0.59 -2.02 25.93
C SER A 208 0.36 -3.46 26.38
N SER A 209 1.21 -3.97 27.26
CA SER A 209 1.05 -5.30 27.86
C SER A 209 -0.28 -5.43 28.62
N ARG A 210 -0.67 -4.44 29.39
CA ARG A 210 -1.92 -4.44 30.16
C ARG A 210 -3.15 -4.45 29.22
N ILE A 211 -3.15 -3.63 28.18
CA ILE A 211 -4.30 -3.47 27.28
C ILE A 211 -4.36 -4.63 26.29
N PHE A 212 -3.32 -4.84 25.49
CA PHE A 212 -3.33 -5.75 24.35
C PHE A 212 -2.99 -7.21 24.68
N LEU A 213 -2.35 -7.47 25.83
CA LEU A 213 -2.04 -8.82 26.27
C LEU A 213 -2.91 -9.26 27.46
N ASN A 214 -4.01 -8.57 27.74
CA ASN A 214 -4.96 -8.90 28.80
C ASN A 214 -4.25 -9.12 30.16
N GLY A 215 -3.33 -8.23 30.52
CA GLY A 215 -2.52 -8.37 31.72
C GLY A 215 -1.63 -9.63 31.75
N GLY A 216 -1.23 -10.12 30.57
CA GLY A 216 -0.39 -11.31 30.38
C GLY A 216 -1.14 -12.62 30.18
N LYS A 217 -2.49 -12.62 30.26
CA LYS A 217 -3.32 -13.80 30.05
C LYS A 217 -3.58 -14.11 28.58
N MET A 218 -3.28 -13.16 27.68
CA MET A 218 -3.63 -13.16 26.24
C MET A 218 -5.14 -13.14 26.00
N PHE A 219 -5.51 -12.76 24.79
CA PHE A 219 -6.88 -12.85 24.28
C PHE A 219 -7.04 -14.08 23.40
N HIS A 220 -8.21 -14.69 23.44
CA HIS A 220 -8.63 -15.77 22.54
C HIS A 220 -9.80 -15.30 21.68
N ALA A 221 -10.00 -15.93 20.55
CA ALA A 221 -11.17 -15.66 19.72
C ALA A 221 -12.47 -15.84 20.53
N GLY A 222 -13.36 -14.86 20.43
CA GLY A 222 -14.60 -14.78 21.19
C GLY A 222 -14.52 -14.05 22.53
N ASP A 223 -13.31 -13.78 23.07
CA ASP A 223 -13.17 -12.92 24.24
C ASP A 223 -13.65 -11.51 23.94
N THR A 224 -14.15 -10.79 24.94
CA THR A 224 -14.54 -9.40 24.78
C THR A 224 -13.34 -8.47 25.02
N PHE A 225 -12.94 -7.72 23.97
CA PHE A 225 -11.90 -6.72 24.09
C PHE A 225 -12.50 -5.34 24.31
N ARG A 226 -12.10 -4.67 25.42
CA ARG A 226 -12.50 -3.31 25.78
C ARG A 226 -11.29 -2.41 25.92
N GLN A 227 -11.46 -1.14 25.54
CA GLN A 227 -10.40 -0.12 25.57
C GLN A 227 -10.91 1.15 26.25
N PRO A 228 -11.14 1.15 27.58
CA PRO A 228 -11.79 2.24 28.29
C PRO A 228 -11.02 3.56 28.22
N GLU A 229 -9.69 3.53 28.20
CA GLU A 229 -8.85 4.73 28.07
C GLU A 229 -9.01 5.34 26.66
N LEU A 230 -9.03 4.51 25.63
CA LEU A 230 -9.30 4.96 24.27
C LEU A 230 -10.73 5.49 24.13
N ALA A 231 -11.73 4.83 24.72
CA ALA A 231 -13.10 5.33 24.76
C ALA A 231 -13.19 6.72 25.40
N ALA A 232 -12.49 6.96 26.51
CA ALA A 232 -12.43 8.27 27.16
C ALA A 232 -11.79 9.33 26.24
N THR A 233 -10.73 8.98 25.53
CA THR A 233 -10.08 9.85 24.53
C THR A 233 -11.01 10.17 23.37
N LEU A 234 -11.67 9.17 22.78
CA LEU A 234 -12.64 9.38 21.70
C LEU A 234 -13.82 10.26 22.13
N LYS A 235 -14.31 10.11 23.37
CA LYS A 235 -15.34 10.98 23.95
C LYS A 235 -14.88 12.45 24.08
N ARG A 236 -13.62 12.68 24.49
CA ARG A 236 -13.05 14.04 24.54
C ARG A 236 -12.94 14.65 23.15
N VAL A 237 -12.46 13.88 22.17
CA VAL A 237 -12.36 14.30 20.76
C VAL A 237 -13.76 14.56 20.18
N ALA A 238 -14.74 13.70 20.44
CA ALA A 238 -16.12 13.89 20.00
C ALA A 238 -16.74 15.21 20.53
N LYS A 239 -16.39 15.59 21.76
CA LYS A 239 -16.89 16.81 22.42
C LYS A 239 -16.15 18.07 21.99
N ASN A 240 -14.82 18.01 21.90
CA ASN A 240 -13.94 19.19 21.79
C ASN A 240 -13.21 19.27 20.44
N GLY A 241 -13.38 18.27 19.55
CA GLY A 241 -12.68 18.19 18.28
C GLY A 241 -11.20 17.85 18.44
N ALA A 242 -10.46 18.03 17.36
CA ALA A 242 -9.00 17.88 17.34
C ALA A 242 -8.28 18.79 18.35
N ALA A 243 -8.92 19.86 18.81
CA ALA A 243 -8.36 20.75 19.83
C ALA A 243 -8.00 20.01 21.13
N ASP A 244 -8.76 18.99 21.54
CA ASP A 244 -8.42 18.16 22.70
C ASP A 244 -7.15 17.36 22.45
N PHE A 245 -7.04 16.75 21.28
CA PHE A 245 -5.90 15.89 20.91
C PHE A 245 -4.59 16.65 20.80
N TYR A 246 -4.62 17.91 20.34
CA TYR A 246 -3.40 18.69 20.07
C TYR A 246 -3.11 19.78 21.12
N ARG A 247 -4.08 20.19 21.94
CA ARG A 247 -3.93 21.28 22.94
C ARG A 247 -4.63 21.02 24.26
N GLY A 248 -5.44 19.95 24.34
CA GLY A 248 -6.25 19.64 25.51
C GLY A 248 -5.62 18.60 26.43
N GLU A 249 -6.50 17.82 27.08
CA GLU A 249 -6.11 16.75 28.01
C GLU A 249 -5.32 15.64 27.34
N THR A 250 -5.77 15.24 26.14
CA THR A 250 -5.09 14.17 25.38
C THR A 250 -3.66 14.58 25.03
N ALA A 251 -3.45 15.85 24.60
CA ALA A 251 -2.11 16.38 24.33
C ALA A 251 -1.20 16.31 25.58
N ARG A 252 -1.72 16.68 26.76
CA ARG A 252 -0.95 16.65 28.01
C ARG A 252 -0.56 15.22 28.39
N LEU A 253 -1.49 14.28 28.35
CA LEU A 253 -1.22 12.87 28.64
C LEU A 253 -0.12 12.30 27.74
N LEU A 254 -0.18 12.57 26.44
CA LEU A 254 0.82 12.13 25.48
C LEU A 254 2.20 12.78 25.76
N ALA A 255 2.24 14.10 25.92
CA ALA A 255 3.50 14.82 26.14
C ALA A 255 4.17 14.49 27.47
N ASP A 256 3.39 14.24 28.52
CA ASP A 256 3.88 13.81 29.83
C ASP A 256 4.52 12.41 29.75
N ASP A 257 3.91 11.47 29.01
CA ASP A 257 4.49 10.15 28.74
C ASP A 257 5.80 10.27 27.95
N MET A 258 5.82 11.09 26.89
CA MET A 258 7.01 11.35 26.09
C MET A 258 8.15 11.88 26.97
N ALA A 259 7.88 12.89 27.80
CA ALA A 259 8.88 13.49 28.68
C ALA A 259 9.43 12.49 29.72
N ARG A 260 8.56 11.65 30.26
CA ARG A 260 8.90 10.68 31.31
C ARG A 260 9.64 9.45 30.78
N LEU A 261 9.37 9.04 29.53
CA LEU A 261 9.79 7.75 28.96
C LEU A 261 10.79 7.90 27.80
N GLY A 262 11.37 9.09 27.64
CA GLY A 262 12.48 9.34 26.72
C GLY A 262 12.08 9.62 25.27
N GLY A 263 10.81 9.95 25.03
CA GLY A 263 10.33 10.43 23.74
C GLY A 263 10.71 11.89 23.46
N ILE A 264 10.47 12.33 22.23
CA ILE A 264 10.87 13.66 21.76
C ILE A 264 9.72 14.55 21.33
N VAL A 265 8.49 14.00 21.22
CA VAL A 265 7.27 14.79 20.91
C VAL A 265 6.89 15.63 22.12
N THR A 266 6.67 16.92 21.91
CA THR A 266 6.33 17.90 22.95
C THR A 266 4.94 18.48 22.76
N LEU A 267 4.40 19.15 23.79
CA LEU A 267 3.15 19.93 23.67
C LEU A 267 3.23 20.97 22.54
N GLN A 268 4.42 21.56 22.32
CA GLN A 268 4.59 22.53 21.25
C GLN A 268 4.51 21.89 19.88
N ASP A 269 5.08 20.69 19.70
CA ASP A 269 5.00 19.93 18.45
C ASP A 269 3.55 19.58 18.13
N LEU A 270 2.81 19.07 19.12
CA LEU A 270 1.38 18.79 18.98
C LEU A 270 0.61 20.06 18.62
N ALA A 271 0.80 21.16 19.37
CA ALA A 271 0.08 22.42 19.12
C ALA A 271 0.38 23.05 17.75
N ASN A 272 1.54 22.78 17.18
CA ASN A 272 1.97 23.27 15.86
C ASN A 272 1.52 22.37 14.69
N TYR A 273 1.10 21.14 14.96
CA TYR A 273 0.72 20.22 13.89
C TYR A 273 -0.46 20.78 13.08
N GLN A 274 -0.32 20.71 11.75
CA GLN A 274 -1.36 21.12 10.78
C GLN A 274 -1.44 20.08 9.64
N PRO A 275 -2.62 19.48 9.40
CA PRO A 275 -2.84 18.72 8.18
C PRO A 275 -2.82 19.64 6.97
N LYS A 276 -2.52 19.10 5.78
CA LYS A 276 -2.46 19.89 4.54
C LYS A 276 -3.51 19.42 3.54
N VAL A 277 -3.95 20.36 2.71
CA VAL A 277 -4.71 20.07 1.50
C VAL A 277 -3.75 20.21 0.33
N ARG A 278 -3.63 19.15 -0.48
CA ARG A 278 -2.75 19.14 -1.64
C ARG A 278 -3.54 18.94 -2.93
N ASP A 279 -2.98 19.38 -4.04
CA ASP A 279 -3.54 19.11 -5.35
C ASP A 279 -3.42 17.62 -5.69
N VAL A 280 -4.50 17.04 -6.18
CA VAL A 280 -4.57 15.63 -6.58
C VAL A 280 -3.74 15.42 -7.84
N LEU A 281 -2.88 14.41 -7.86
CA LEU A 281 -2.23 13.99 -9.10
C LEU A 281 -3.26 13.40 -10.06
N ARG A 282 -3.18 13.79 -11.34
CA ARG A 282 -4.12 13.40 -12.39
C ARG A 282 -3.38 12.98 -13.65
N ALA A 283 -3.82 11.88 -14.26
CA ALA A 283 -3.37 11.48 -15.58
C ALA A 283 -4.54 10.92 -16.38
N LYS A 284 -4.49 11.10 -17.72
CA LYS A 284 -5.55 10.62 -18.63
C LYS A 284 -4.98 9.61 -19.62
N TYR A 285 -5.78 8.59 -19.89
CA TYR A 285 -5.43 7.49 -20.77
C TYR A 285 -6.60 7.14 -21.66
N GLU A 286 -6.32 6.64 -22.86
CA GLU A 286 -7.31 5.99 -23.71
C GLU A 286 -7.06 4.48 -23.69
N VAL A 287 -8.06 3.71 -23.29
CA VAL A 287 -8.01 2.25 -23.23
C VAL A 287 -9.32 1.70 -23.80
N ASP A 288 -9.22 0.87 -24.83
CA ASP A 288 -10.36 0.21 -25.50
C ASP A 288 -11.48 1.19 -25.93
N GLY A 289 -11.08 2.37 -26.42
CA GLY A 289 -12.01 3.42 -26.89
C GLY A 289 -12.69 4.22 -25.77
N HIS A 290 -12.28 4.04 -24.51
CA HIS A 290 -12.76 4.79 -23.35
C HIS A 290 -11.71 5.76 -22.83
N GLN A 291 -12.18 6.93 -22.37
CA GLN A 291 -11.34 7.91 -21.67
C GLN A 291 -11.26 7.57 -20.18
N TRP A 292 -10.08 7.25 -19.72
CA TRP A 292 -9.80 6.99 -18.31
C TRP A 292 -9.07 8.16 -17.69
N GLU A 293 -9.41 8.49 -16.44
CA GLU A 293 -8.67 9.43 -15.62
C GLU A 293 -8.30 8.76 -14.31
N VAL A 294 -7.02 8.84 -13.95
CA VAL A 294 -6.46 8.34 -12.69
C VAL A 294 -6.28 9.53 -11.76
N LEU A 295 -6.85 9.45 -10.57
CA LEU A 295 -6.65 10.38 -9.47
C LEU A 295 -5.85 9.65 -8.39
N SER A 296 -4.72 10.20 -7.95
CA SER A 296 -3.89 9.55 -6.93
C SER A 296 -3.11 10.55 -6.07
N SER A 297 -2.31 10.02 -5.14
CA SER A 297 -1.60 10.75 -4.11
C SER A 297 -0.42 11.57 -4.63
N PRO A 298 -0.32 12.87 -4.31
CA PRO A 298 0.91 13.64 -4.51
C PRO A 298 1.95 13.35 -3.40
N PRO A 299 3.21 13.79 -3.55
CA PRO A 299 4.15 13.80 -2.44
C PRO A 299 3.62 14.58 -1.20
N PRO A 300 3.99 14.14 0.03
CA PRO A 300 5.05 13.21 0.40
C PRO A 300 4.73 11.72 0.21
N SER A 301 3.66 11.36 -0.49
CA SER A 301 3.51 10.00 -0.99
C SER A 301 4.25 9.82 -2.32
N SER A 302 4.96 8.71 -2.45
CA SER A 302 5.56 8.30 -3.72
C SER A 302 4.57 7.58 -4.65
N GLY A 303 3.44 7.13 -4.08
CA GLY A 303 2.57 6.17 -4.74
C GLY A 303 1.92 6.68 -6.01
N GLY A 304 1.32 7.87 -5.97
CA GLY A 304 0.64 8.40 -7.16
C GLY A 304 1.59 8.75 -8.31
N VAL A 305 2.78 9.26 -7.99
CA VAL A 305 3.84 9.46 -8.99
C VAL A 305 4.21 8.12 -9.63
N ALA A 306 4.48 7.10 -8.83
CA ALA A 306 4.84 5.76 -9.29
C ALA A 306 3.73 5.11 -10.16
N ILE A 307 2.46 5.25 -9.77
CA ILE A 307 1.31 4.74 -10.57
C ILE A 307 1.26 5.43 -11.93
N ILE A 308 1.34 6.76 -11.99
CA ILE A 308 1.25 7.51 -13.24
C ILE A 308 2.45 7.22 -14.14
N GLU A 309 3.65 7.19 -13.59
CA GLU A 309 4.87 6.84 -14.30
C GLU A 309 4.79 5.42 -14.89
N ALA A 310 4.35 4.44 -14.09
CA ALA A 310 4.16 3.07 -14.55
C ALA A 310 3.11 2.97 -15.66
N LEU A 311 1.96 3.63 -15.52
CA LEU A 311 0.91 3.63 -16.53
C LEU A 311 1.36 4.30 -17.85
N ASN A 312 2.15 5.36 -17.75
CA ASN A 312 2.75 6.01 -18.91
C ASN A 312 3.74 5.08 -19.65
N MET A 313 4.56 4.32 -18.91
CA MET A 313 5.47 3.32 -19.50
C MET A 313 4.71 2.16 -20.14
N LEU A 314 3.63 1.72 -19.51
CA LEU A 314 2.88 0.52 -19.92
C LEU A 314 1.74 0.81 -20.90
N LYS A 315 1.48 2.08 -21.30
CA LYS A 315 0.29 2.46 -22.08
C LYS A 315 0.14 1.67 -23.37
N ASP A 316 1.24 1.42 -24.10
CA ASP A 316 1.27 0.72 -25.37
C ASP A 316 1.72 -0.76 -25.24
N VAL A 317 1.94 -1.26 -24.03
CA VAL A 317 2.35 -2.64 -23.77
C VAL A 317 1.11 -3.55 -23.81
N PRO A 318 1.10 -4.61 -24.64
CA PRO A 318 0.00 -5.57 -24.66
C PRO A 318 0.06 -6.48 -23.44
N LEU A 319 -0.70 -6.16 -22.39
CA LEU A 319 -0.85 -7.02 -21.21
C LEU A 319 -1.90 -8.11 -21.50
N ARG A 320 -1.51 -9.38 -21.25
CA ARG A 320 -2.33 -10.57 -21.53
C ARG A 320 -2.77 -11.31 -20.25
N GLY A 321 -2.52 -10.74 -19.09
CA GLY A 321 -2.76 -11.36 -17.79
C GLY A 321 -1.47 -11.81 -17.10
N TRP A 322 -1.62 -12.35 -15.90
CA TRP A 322 -0.46 -12.66 -15.04
C TRP A 322 0.05 -14.08 -15.19
N ASP A 323 -0.59 -14.91 -16.00
CA ASP A 323 -0.05 -16.20 -16.45
C ASP A 323 0.93 -16.04 -17.64
N ASP A 324 0.97 -14.85 -18.26
CA ASP A 324 1.87 -14.52 -19.34
C ASP A 324 3.21 -13.98 -18.81
N PRO A 325 4.32 -14.73 -18.99
CA PRO A 325 5.64 -14.29 -18.52
C PRO A 325 6.10 -12.97 -19.13
N GLN A 326 5.61 -12.62 -20.32
CA GLN A 326 5.93 -11.34 -20.97
C GLN A 326 5.28 -10.17 -20.25
N SER A 327 4.01 -10.30 -19.88
CA SER A 327 3.29 -9.28 -19.12
C SER A 327 3.93 -9.03 -17.75
N VAL A 328 4.26 -10.13 -17.03
CA VAL A 328 4.92 -10.02 -15.71
C VAL A 328 6.32 -9.41 -15.84
N HIS A 329 7.11 -9.81 -16.83
CA HIS A 329 8.42 -9.24 -17.10
C HIS A 329 8.36 -7.73 -17.34
N MET A 330 7.48 -7.27 -18.24
CA MET A 330 7.37 -5.85 -18.57
C MET A 330 6.96 -5.00 -17.37
N VAL A 331 6.02 -5.49 -16.55
CA VAL A 331 5.57 -4.78 -15.34
C VAL A 331 6.66 -4.81 -14.26
N ALA A 332 7.38 -5.92 -14.08
CA ALA A 332 8.49 -5.99 -13.12
C ALA A 332 9.65 -5.05 -13.50
N GLU A 333 9.99 -4.95 -14.79
CA GLU A 333 10.99 -4.01 -15.30
C GLU A 333 10.54 -2.54 -15.13
N THR A 334 9.24 -2.27 -15.29
CA THR A 334 8.65 -0.96 -14.98
C THR A 334 8.78 -0.65 -13.49
N MET A 335 8.39 -1.59 -12.61
CA MET A 335 8.52 -1.43 -11.15
C MET A 335 9.98 -1.16 -10.75
N ARG A 336 10.94 -1.85 -11.33
CA ARG A 336 12.39 -1.62 -11.08
C ARG A 336 12.78 -0.17 -11.31
N ARG A 337 12.26 0.49 -12.36
CA ARG A 337 12.59 1.86 -12.74
C ARG A 337 11.91 2.90 -11.86
N ILE A 338 10.61 2.74 -11.65
CA ILE A 338 9.87 3.66 -10.77
C ILE A 338 10.39 3.65 -9.33
N PHE A 339 10.89 2.50 -8.83
CA PHE A 339 11.50 2.45 -7.51
C PHE A 339 12.92 3.03 -7.48
N ALA A 340 13.66 3.00 -8.58
CA ALA A 340 14.93 3.71 -8.71
C ALA A 340 14.69 5.24 -8.67
N ASP A 341 13.68 5.73 -9.37
CA ASP A 341 13.28 7.14 -9.37
C ASP A 341 12.74 7.57 -8.01
N ARG A 342 11.90 6.72 -7.37
CA ARG A 342 11.45 6.93 -5.99
C ARG A 342 12.62 7.17 -5.03
N ALA A 343 13.64 6.33 -5.11
CA ALA A 343 14.81 6.42 -4.24
C ALA A 343 15.61 7.71 -4.44
N ALA A 344 15.66 8.22 -5.65
CA ALA A 344 16.47 9.39 -6.01
C ALA A 344 15.77 10.73 -5.75
N TYR A 345 14.46 10.81 -6.04
CA TYR A 345 13.78 12.12 -6.23
C TYR A 345 12.65 12.39 -5.24
N LEU A 346 12.04 11.35 -4.62
CA LEU A 346 10.84 11.59 -3.84
C LEU A 346 11.14 11.87 -2.36
N ALA A 347 10.45 12.87 -1.82
CA ALA A 347 10.58 13.37 -0.46
C ALA A 347 9.41 14.30 -0.12
N ASP A 348 9.49 15.01 1.01
CA ASP A 348 8.53 16.06 1.37
C ASP A 348 8.68 17.27 0.42
N PRO A 349 7.65 17.58 -0.39
CA PRO A 349 7.71 18.66 -1.38
C PRO A 349 7.74 20.06 -0.75
N ASP A 350 7.46 20.18 0.54
CA ASP A 350 7.50 21.46 1.25
C ASP A 350 8.94 21.90 1.57
N TYR A 351 9.88 20.95 1.52
CA TYR A 351 11.29 21.17 1.87
C TYR A 351 12.27 20.71 0.79
N SER A 352 11.79 19.94 -0.19
CA SER A 352 12.62 19.39 -1.28
C SER A 352 11.99 19.70 -2.63
N ASN A 353 12.82 20.00 -3.62
CA ASN A 353 12.34 20.19 -5.00
C ASN A 353 12.09 18.81 -5.66
N VAL A 354 10.89 18.29 -5.50
CA VAL A 354 10.46 17.02 -6.10
C VAL A 354 10.00 17.27 -7.55
N PRO A 355 10.62 16.68 -8.57
CA PRO A 355 10.32 16.95 -9.98
C PRO A 355 9.06 16.18 -10.46
N VAL A 356 7.93 16.38 -9.79
CA VAL A 356 6.68 15.65 -10.07
C VAL A 356 6.26 15.71 -11.53
N ALA A 357 6.28 16.91 -12.13
CA ALA A 357 5.89 17.11 -13.51
C ALA A 357 6.77 16.30 -14.48
N GLY A 358 8.09 16.24 -14.22
CA GLY A 358 9.02 15.47 -15.05
C GLY A 358 8.82 13.96 -14.88
N LEU A 359 8.69 13.47 -13.64
CA LEU A 359 8.47 12.05 -13.35
C LEU A 359 7.15 11.51 -13.95
N THR A 360 6.13 12.37 -14.04
CA THR A 360 4.82 11.99 -14.62
C THR A 360 4.68 12.33 -16.10
N ASP A 361 5.74 12.84 -16.75
CA ASP A 361 5.72 13.18 -18.16
C ASP A 361 5.76 11.93 -19.05
N PRO A 362 4.82 11.77 -20.01
CA PRO A 362 4.82 10.64 -20.96
C PRO A 362 6.10 10.51 -21.78
N CYS A 363 6.81 11.62 -22.07
CA CYS A 363 8.08 11.60 -22.79
C CYS A 363 9.18 10.95 -21.94
N TYR A 364 9.28 11.30 -20.65
CA TYR A 364 10.20 10.67 -19.71
C TYR A 364 9.93 9.17 -19.56
N ALA A 365 8.67 8.80 -19.40
CA ALA A 365 8.27 7.38 -19.33
C ALA A 365 8.67 6.60 -20.59
N LYS A 366 8.60 7.21 -21.78
CA LYS A 366 9.06 6.61 -23.04
C LYS A 366 10.58 6.37 -23.04
N GLU A 367 11.36 7.26 -22.46
CA GLU A 367 12.83 7.08 -22.33
C GLU A 367 13.15 5.92 -21.39
N LEU A 368 12.49 5.86 -20.22
CA LEU A 368 12.66 4.74 -19.28
C LEU A 368 12.25 3.39 -19.91
N TYR A 369 11.14 3.39 -20.64
CA TYR A 369 10.67 2.20 -21.36
C TYR A 369 11.66 1.74 -22.44
N ALA A 370 12.27 2.64 -23.19
CA ALA A 370 13.26 2.32 -24.23
C ALA A 370 14.50 1.60 -23.66
N GLY A 371 14.76 1.73 -22.35
CA GLY A 371 15.81 1.01 -21.65
C GLY A 371 15.43 -0.41 -21.21
N ILE A 372 14.21 -0.90 -21.50
CA ILE A 372 13.76 -2.25 -21.17
C ILE A 372 14.08 -3.19 -22.34
N ASP A 373 14.88 -4.25 -22.08
CA ASP A 373 15.00 -5.36 -23.01
C ASP A 373 13.74 -6.26 -22.88
N PRO A 374 12.97 -6.48 -23.95
CA PRO A 374 11.73 -7.24 -23.86
C PRO A 374 11.93 -8.74 -23.62
N GLN A 375 13.17 -9.27 -23.71
CA GLN A 375 13.49 -10.68 -23.56
C GLN A 375 14.32 -10.99 -22.30
N HIS A 376 15.08 -10.03 -21.77
CA HIS A 376 16.02 -10.23 -20.68
C HIS A 376 15.82 -9.22 -19.56
N ALA A 377 15.91 -9.69 -18.33
CA ALA A 377 15.84 -8.88 -17.15
C ALA A 377 17.05 -7.92 -17.05
N SER A 378 16.79 -6.69 -16.70
CA SER A 378 17.83 -5.73 -16.33
C SER A 378 18.42 -6.10 -14.95
N SER A 379 19.70 -5.74 -14.72
CA SER A 379 20.25 -5.80 -13.36
C SER A 379 20.00 -4.49 -12.61
N SER A 380 19.54 -4.56 -11.37
CA SER A 380 19.40 -3.38 -10.50
C SER A 380 20.73 -2.72 -10.16
N THR A 381 21.87 -3.41 -10.39
CA THR A 381 23.20 -2.80 -10.27
C THR A 381 23.53 -1.88 -11.44
N VAL A 382 22.78 -1.96 -12.55
CA VAL A 382 22.96 -1.12 -13.75
C VAL A 382 21.85 -0.08 -13.87
N VAL A 383 20.59 -0.49 -13.59
CA VAL A 383 19.44 0.44 -13.63
C VAL A 383 19.60 1.53 -12.58
N ARG A 384 19.46 2.77 -13.00
CA ARG A 384 19.51 3.98 -12.18
C ARG A 384 18.27 4.81 -12.43
N ALA A 385 18.01 5.77 -11.53
CA ALA A 385 17.05 6.83 -11.77
C ALA A 385 17.38 7.55 -13.08
N GLY A 386 16.36 7.90 -13.85
CA GLY A 386 16.50 8.69 -15.07
C GLY A 386 16.73 10.18 -14.79
N ASN A 387 16.58 11.01 -15.82
CA ASN A 387 16.63 12.47 -15.67
C ASN A 387 15.25 13.09 -16.02
N PRO A 388 14.38 13.31 -15.03
CA PRO A 388 13.04 13.83 -15.27
C PRO A 388 12.99 15.31 -15.67
N HIS A 389 14.15 15.99 -15.72
CA HIS A 389 14.24 17.42 -16.11
C HIS A 389 14.54 17.63 -17.59
N ALA A 390 14.89 16.58 -18.32
CA ALA A 390 15.36 16.68 -19.70
C ALA A 390 14.83 15.53 -20.54
N CYS A 391 13.66 15.75 -21.13
CA CYS A 391 13.15 14.85 -22.17
C CYS A 391 14.09 14.93 -23.39
N GLY A 392 14.83 13.85 -23.68
CA GLY A 392 15.76 13.76 -24.83
C GLY A 392 17.25 13.83 -24.50
N ILE A 393 17.68 13.75 -23.24
CA ILE A 393 19.11 13.76 -22.85
C ILE A 393 19.46 12.53 -22.00
N SER A 394 20.54 11.86 -22.34
CA SER A 394 21.02 10.61 -21.75
C SER A 394 21.38 10.68 -20.27
N VAL A 395 21.14 9.56 -19.60
CA VAL A 395 21.34 9.24 -18.18
C VAL A 395 22.79 9.46 -17.71
N GLN A 396 22.98 10.13 -16.57
CA GLN A 396 24.26 10.14 -15.83
C GLN A 396 24.24 9.10 -14.71
N ASN A 397 25.33 8.33 -14.61
CA ASN A 397 25.50 7.21 -13.69
C ASN A 397 25.72 7.68 -12.24
N ALA A 398 24.83 7.29 -11.32
CA ALA A 398 25.06 7.31 -9.89
C ALA A 398 25.36 5.90 -9.38
N SER A 399 26.23 5.75 -8.38
CA SER A 399 26.62 4.45 -7.82
C SER A 399 25.50 3.86 -6.96
N ALA A 400 25.16 2.58 -7.15
CA ALA A 400 24.21 1.86 -6.32
C ALA A 400 24.88 1.31 -5.06
N PRO A 401 24.22 1.39 -3.88
CA PRO A 401 24.67 0.73 -2.67
C PRO A 401 24.42 -0.79 -2.73
N GLN A 402 25.28 -1.56 -2.09
CA GLN A 402 25.21 -3.03 -2.05
C GLN A 402 24.96 -3.51 -0.64
N THR A 403 23.74 -3.40 -0.15
CA THR A 403 23.38 -4.06 1.12
C THR A 403 22.02 -4.74 0.95
N ILE A 404 21.96 -6.04 1.28
CA ILE A 404 20.74 -6.84 1.21
C ILE A 404 20.17 -6.91 2.63
N ILE A 405 18.95 -6.39 2.82
CA ILE A 405 18.17 -6.55 4.05
C ILE A 405 16.90 -7.35 3.73
N SER A 406 16.47 -8.19 4.66
CA SER A 406 15.23 -8.95 4.56
C SER A 406 14.04 -8.00 4.61
N LEU A 407 13.08 -8.17 3.71
CA LEU A 407 11.80 -7.47 3.76
C LEU A 407 11.01 -7.98 4.97
N GLY A 408 10.50 -7.08 5.81
CA GLY A 408 9.59 -7.41 6.90
C GLY A 408 8.34 -8.17 6.41
N GLU A 409 7.77 -9.02 7.25
CA GLU A 409 6.56 -9.80 6.92
C GLU A 409 5.34 -9.19 7.62
N GLY A 410 4.28 -8.87 6.85
CA GLY A 410 2.97 -8.48 7.36
C GLY A 410 2.41 -7.19 6.76
N PRO A 411 1.09 -6.97 6.87
CA PRO A 411 0.47 -5.67 6.59
C PRO A 411 0.73 -4.74 7.79
N HIS A 412 1.30 -3.57 7.53
CA HIS A 412 1.66 -2.58 8.55
C HIS A 412 0.84 -1.28 8.43
N THR A 413 -0.16 -1.27 7.58
CA THR A 413 -1.00 -0.13 7.19
C THR A 413 -2.42 -0.65 6.99
N THR A 414 -3.44 0.20 6.99
CA THR A 414 -4.78 -0.19 6.55
C THR A 414 -5.29 0.71 5.44
N HIS A 415 -6.14 0.18 4.59
CA HIS A 415 -6.81 0.90 3.53
C HIS A 415 -8.31 0.66 3.55
N PHE A 416 -9.08 1.71 3.30
CA PHE A 416 -10.51 1.59 3.11
C PHE A 416 -11.01 2.45 1.96
N SER A 417 -12.06 1.95 1.30
CA SER A 417 -12.78 2.62 0.22
C SER A 417 -14.24 2.81 0.62
N VAL A 418 -14.81 3.98 0.32
CA VAL A 418 -16.22 4.30 0.58
C VAL A 418 -16.82 4.97 -0.65
N VAL A 419 -18.04 4.55 -1.02
CA VAL A 419 -18.85 5.22 -2.06
C VAL A 419 -20.27 5.35 -1.56
N ASP A 420 -20.83 6.57 -1.59
CA ASP A 420 -22.22 6.84 -1.20
C ASP A 420 -23.21 6.76 -2.39
N MET A 421 -24.48 7.01 -2.09
CA MET A 421 -25.55 6.96 -3.09
C MET A 421 -25.41 8.07 -4.15
N ALA A 422 -24.88 9.21 -3.81
CA ALA A 422 -24.69 10.33 -4.74
C ALA A 422 -23.48 10.10 -5.69
N GLY A 423 -22.61 9.11 -5.39
CA GLY A 423 -21.37 8.85 -6.13
C GLY A 423 -20.18 9.66 -5.61
N ASN A 424 -20.27 10.23 -4.39
CA ASN A 424 -19.06 10.68 -3.73
C ASN A 424 -18.23 9.48 -3.33
N ALA A 425 -16.91 9.58 -3.49
CA ALA A 425 -15.97 8.50 -3.27
C ALA A 425 -14.82 8.95 -2.37
N VAL A 426 -14.40 8.05 -1.48
CA VAL A 426 -13.24 8.23 -0.62
C VAL A 426 -12.36 6.99 -0.73
N ALA A 427 -11.06 7.21 -1.00
CA ALA A 427 -9.99 6.24 -0.82
C ALA A 427 -9.06 6.75 0.28
N SER A 428 -8.85 5.99 1.33
CA SER A 428 -8.00 6.43 2.45
C SER A 428 -7.06 5.31 2.89
N THR A 429 -5.78 5.67 3.04
CA THR A 429 -4.73 4.80 3.53
C THR A 429 -4.03 5.50 4.67
N TYR A 430 -3.96 4.86 5.84
CA TYR A 430 -3.34 5.43 7.03
C TYR A 430 -2.67 4.34 7.88
N THR A 431 -1.75 4.74 8.75
CA THR A 431 -0.80 3.78 9.34
C THR A 431 -0.30 4.23 10.71
N LEU A 432 0.31 3.28 11.42
CA LEU A 432 1.26 3.51 12.51
C LEU A 432 2.71 3.31 12.06
N ASN A 433 2.96 2.94 10.81
CA ASN A 433 4.13 2.45 10.10
C ASN A 433 4.30 0.93 10.27
N ASP A 434 4.92 0.43 11.35
CA ASP A 434 4.94 -1.01 11.63
C ASP A 434 3.62 -1.50 12.26
N SER A 435 3.43 -2.81 12.31
CA SER A 435 2.32 -3.44 13.02
C SER A 435 2.39 -3.07 14.52
N TYR A 436 1.31 -2.45 15.02
CA TYR A 436 1.25 -1.84 16.37
C TYR A 436 2.21 -0.64 16.56
N GLY A 437 2.76 -0.09 15.48
CA GLY A 437 3.65 1.07 15.48
C GLY A 437 4.88 0.87 16.35
N SER A 438 5.22 1.87 17.15
CA SER A 438 6.33 1.80 18.11
C SER A 438 6.13 0.79 19.25
N HIS A 439 5.04 0.03 19.25
CA HIS A 439 4.58 -0.87 20.32
C HIS A 439 4.23 -0.16 21.63
N VAL A 440 4.28 1.17 21.64
CA VAL A 440 3.96 2.00 22.81
C VAL A 440 2.50 2.42 22.79
N THR A 441 1.82 2.21 23.90
CA THR A 441 0.51 2.79 24.18
C THR A 441 0.66 3.90 25.20
N CYS A 442 0.25 5.12 24.85
CA CYS A 442 0.28 6.24 25.80
C CYS A 442 -0.85 6.14 26.84
N SER A 443 -0.75 6.94 27.90
CA SER A 443 -1.74 6.99 28.99
C SER A 443 -3.15 7.38 28.54
N ALA A 444 -3.28 7.98 27.36
CA ALA A 444 -4.57 8.28 26.73
C ALA A 444 -5.20 7.06 26.02
N GLY A 445 -4.55 5.89 26.02
CA GLY A 445 -5.12 4.60 25.62
C GLY A 445 -4.97 4.25 24.15
N PHE A 446 -4.15 4.93 23.36
CA PHE A 446 -3.90 4.62 21.95
C PHE A 446 -2.43 4.34 21.66
N LEU A 447 -2.20 3.50 20.64
CA LEU A 447 -0.86 3.17 20.15
C LEU A 447 -0.26 4.36 19.40
N LEU A 448 1.07 4.47 19.50
CA LEU A 448 1.88 5.50 18.85
C LEU A 448 2.64 4.91 17.68
N ASN A 449 2.79 5.73 16.63
CA ASN A 449 3.50 5.38 15.42
C ASN A 449 5.02 5.21 15.66
N ASP A 450 5.69 4.59 14.71
CA ASP A 450 7.15 4.54 14.55
C ASP A 450 7.57 5.14 13.20
N GLU A 451 6.90 6.20 12.80
CA GLU A 451 6.99 6.78 11.45
C GLU A 451 8.33 7.48 11.18
N MET A 452 9.14 7.69 12.21
CA MET A 452 10.49 8.23 12.04
C MET A 452 11.42 7.30 11.27
N ASP A 453 11.11 5.96 11.18
CA ASP A 453 11.88 4.99 10.39
C ASP A 453 11.74 5.21 8.87
N ASP A 454 10.66 5.85 8.42
CA ASP A 454 10.44 6.16 7.00
C ASP A 454 11.35 7.28 6.48
N PHE A 455 12.02 8.03 7.35
CA PHE A 455 13.07 8.94 6.95
C PHE A 455 14.36 8.21 6.55
N THR A 456 15.16 8.90 5.76
CA THR A 456 16.54 8.47 5.47
C THR A 456 17.44 8.74 6.67
N THR A 457 17.83 7.70 7.37
CA THR A 457 18.82 7.82 8.44
C THR A 457 20.24 7.92 7.87
N GLN A 458 20.53 7.15 6.82
CA GLN A 458 21.79 7.18 6.10
C GLN A 458 21.54 7.02 4.60
N PRO A 459 21.86 8.01 3.75
CA PRO A 459 21.61 7.94 2.31
C PRO A 459 22.27 6.73 1.69
N GLY A 460 21.52 6.05 0.82
CA GLY A 460 21.98 4.85 0.16
C GLY A 460 22.00 3.58 1.03
N VAL A 461 21.68 3.68 2.32
CA VAL A 461 21.49 2.53 3.20
C VAL A 461 20.00 2.25 3.33
N PRO A 462 19.56 0.97 3.20
CA PRO A 462 18.17 0.61 3.38
C PRO A 462 17.65 0.93 4.77
N ASN A 463 16.38 1.40 4.89
CA ASN A 463 15.75 1.58 6.20
C ASN A 463 15.45 0.21 6.87
N ALA A 464 15.17 0.26 8.19
CA ALA A 464 15.08 -0.95 9.00
C ALA A 464 13.89 -1.85 8.61
N LEU A 465 12.70 -1.27 8.42
CA LEU A 465 11.48 -2.04 8.21
C LEU A 465 11.34 -2.58 6.78
N PHE A 466 11.57 -1.73 5.77
CA PHE A 466 11.16 -2.05 4.39
C PHE A 466 12.32 -2.32 3.44
N GLY A 467 13.56 -2.13 3.90
CA GLY A 467 14.73 -2.27 3.04
C GLY A 467 14.77 -1.25 1.88
N LEU A 468 14.07 -0.13 2.03
CA LEU A 468 14.01 0.92 1.03
C LEU A 468 15.26 1.80 1.07
N VAL A 469 15.92 1.91 -0.08
CA VAL A 469 17.00 2.87 -0.28
C VAL A 469 16.40 4.23 -0.62
N GLN A 470 16.92 5.30 0.01
CA GLN A 470 16.40 6.65 -0.16
C GLN A 470 17.57 7.65 -0.18
N SER A 471 17.30 8.85 -0.71
CA SER A 471 18.28 9.93 -0.82
C SER A 471 18.31 10.85 0.40
N GLU A 472 19.26 11.80 0.41
CA GLU A 472 19.35 12.88 1.40
C GLU A 472 18.11 13.78 1.43
N ALA A 473 17.37 13.86 0.33
CA ALA A 473 16.14 14.65 0.25
C ALA A 473 15.08 14.25 1.28
N ASN A 474 15.08 12.95 1.72
CA ASN A 474 14.20 12.43 2.74
C ASN A 474 14.91 12.30 4.13
N ALA A 475 15.97 13.06 4.38
CA ALA A 475 16.68 13.01 5.66
C ALA A 475 15.83 13.55 6.82
N ILE A 476 16.09 13.05 8.03
CA ILE A 476 15.43 13.53 9.25
C ILE A 476 15.73 15.01 9.46
N ALA A 477 14.67 15.82 9.56
CA ALA A 477 14.77 17.20 9.99
C ALA A 477 13.47 17.64 10.69
N PRO A 478 13.53 18.53 11.69
CA PRO A 478 12.35 19.03 12.39
C PRO A 478 11.29 19.60 11.43
N GLY A 479 10.04 19.19 11.61
CA GLY A 479 8.93 19.71 10.82
C GLY A 479 8.72 19.03 9.45
N HIS A 480 9.65 18.19 8.99
CA HIS A 480 9.50 17.42 7.76
C HIS A 480 8.51 16.25 7.90
N ARG A 481 7.87 15.88 6.81
CA ARG A 481 7.08 14.66 6.68
C ARG A 481 7.92 13.55 6.05
N PRO A 482 7.92 12.33 6.61
CA PRO A 482 8.63 11.22 5.99
C PRO A 482 7.96 10.79 4.69
N LEU A 483 8.78 10.36 3.72
CA LEU A 483 8.31 9.81 2.45
C LEU A 483 7.44 8.56 2.68
N SER A 484 6.28 8.52 2.03
CA SER A 484 5.31 7.41 2.14
C SER A 484 5.18 6.63 0.83
N SER A 485 4.70 5.38 0.94
CA SER A 485 4.25 4.56 -0.19
C SER A 485 2.73 4.42 -0.27
N MET A 486 1.96 5.02 0.64
CA MET A 486 0.49 4.93 0.66
C MET A 486 -0.13 5.55 -0.59
N THR A 487 -0.96 4.77 -1.32
CA THR A 487 -1.40 5.07 -2.68
C THR A 487 -2.93 5.02 -2.82
N PRO A 488 -3.71 5.82 -2.07
CA PRO A 488 -5.14 5.89 -2.32
C PRO A 488 -5.39 6.39 -3.74
N THR A 489 -6.22 5.66 -4.51
CA THR A 489 -6.40 5.91 -5.94
C THR A 489 -7.87 5.78 -6.34
N ILE A 490 -8.34 6.69 -7.21
CA ILE A 490 -9.68 6.68 -7.78
C ILE A 490 -9.58 6.75 -9.30
N LEU A 491 -10.34 5.90 -10.01
CA LEU A 491 -10.41 5.88 -11.45
C LEU A 491 -11.76 6.40 -11.94
N LEU A 492 -11.72 7.22 -12.97
CA LEU A 492 -12.89 7.61 -13.73
C LEU A 492 -12.83 6.99 -15.13
N ARG A 493 -13.99 6.58 -15.65
CA ARG A 493 -14.17 6.14 -17.04
C ARG A 493 -15.22 7.03 -17.69
N ASP A 494 -14.86 7.69 -18.79
CA ASP A 494 -15.71 8.63 -19.50
C ASP A 494 -16.28 9.73 -18.57
N GLY A 495 -15.45 10.23 -17.64
CA GLY A 495 -15.78 11.25 -16.66
C GLY A 495 -16.59 10.77 -15.45
N LYS A 496 -17.04 9.50 -15.42
CA LYS A 496 -17.82 8.91 -14.33
C LYS A 496 -16.93 8.10 -13.40
N LEU A 497 -17.28 8.05 -12.10
CA LEU A 497 -16.62 7.16 -11.14
C LEU A 497 -16.66 5.72 -11.66
N SER A 498 -15.53 5.04 -11.60
CA SER A 498 -15.38 3.66 -12.07
C SER A 498 -14.78 2.73 -11.02
N PHE A 499 -13.74 3.16 -10.31
CA PHE A 499 -13.05 2.31 -9.33
C PHE A 499 -12.40 3.14 -8.23
N VAL A 500 -12.48 2.65 -7.01
CA VAL A 500 -11.83 3.22 -5.81
C VAL A 500 -10.97 2.14 -5.21
N THR A 501 -9.69 2.38 -4.96
CA THR A 501 -8.75 1.33 -4.56
C THR A 501 -7.55 1.87 -3.79
N GLY A 502 -6.88 0.98 -3.09
CA GLY A 502 -5.62 1.15 -2.40
C GLY A 502 -5.31 -0.08 -1.56
N SER A 503 -4.18 -0.08 -0.89
CA SER A 503 -3.67 -1.26 -0.18
C SER A 503 -2.80 -0.85 1.01
N PRO A 504 -2.72 -1.63 2.09
CA PRO A 504 -1.58 -1.68 2.99
C PRO A 504 -0.41 -2.47 2.39
N GLY A 505 0.77 -2.44 3.07
CA GLY A 505 1.90 -3.32 2.74
C GLY A 505 3.25 -2.64 2.54
N GLY A 506 3.52 -1.49 3.15
CA GLY A 506 4.79 -0.75 2.97
C GLY A 506 5.06 -0.43 1.50
N PRO A 507 6.24 -0.72 0.94
CA PRO A 507 6.53 -0.45 -0.47
C PRO A 507 5.66 -1.27 -1.44
N MET A 508 5.13 -2.43 -1.00
CA MET A 508 4.24 -3.28 -1.80
C MET A 508 2.87 -2.64 -2.05
N ILE A 509 2.50 -1.60 -1.31
CA ILE A 509 1.30 -0.78 -1.54
C ILE A 509 1.25 -0.32 -3.00
N ILE A 510 2.37 0.22 -3.50
CA ILE A 510 2.48 0.72 -4.88
C ILE A 510 2.18 -0.39 -5.88
N SER A 511 2.80 -1.56 -5.70
CA SER A 511 2.62 -2.70 -6.62
C SER A 511 1.21 -3.28 -6.54
N ALA A 512 0.66 -3.46 -5.34
CA ALA A 512 -0.68 -4.00 -5.15
C ALA A 512 -1.75 -3.07 -5.75
N THR A 513 -1.63 -1.76 -5.54
CA THR A 513 -2.52 -0.76 -6.14
C THR A 513 -2.35 -0.70 -7.66
N LEU A 514 -1.10 -0.70 -8.18
CA LEU A 514 -0.86 -0.72 -9.63
C LEU A 514 -1.50 -1.95 -10.29
N LEU A 515 -1.30 -3.13 -9.72
CA LEU A 515 -1.87 -4.37 -10.27
C LEU A 515 -3.39 -4.36 -10.20
N SER A 516 -4.02 -3.84 -9.15
CA SER A 516 -5.49 -3.68 -9.07
C SER A 516 -6.02 -2.71 -10.14
N VAL A 517 -5.31 -1.61 -10.39
CA VAL A 517 -5.62 -0.65 -11.45
C VAL A 517 -5.50 -1.29 -12.84
N LEU A 518 -4.42 -2.03 -13.09
CA LEU A 518 -4.21 -2.74 -14.35
C LEU A 518 -5.26 -3.83 -14.57
N ASN A 519 -5.61 -4.58 -13.52
CA ASN A 519 -6.65 -5.62 -13.57
C ASN A 519 -8.01 -5.05 -13.96
N TRP A 520 -8.40 -3.92 -13.35
CA TRP A 520 -9.67 -3.27 -13.63
C TRP A 520 -9.67 -2.55 -14.99
N MET A 521 -8.69 -1.67 -15.23
CA MET A 521 -8.66 -0.77 -16.37
C MET A 521 -8.18 -1.43 -17.67
N ARG A 522 -7.15 -2.31 -17.61
CA ARG A 522 -6.48 -2.89 -18.78
C ARG A 522 -6.90 -4.33 -19.08
N LEU A 523 -7.19 -5.12 -18.04
CA LEU A 523 -7.58 -6.52 -18.20
C LEU A 523 -9.09 -6.73 -18.08
N GLY A 524 -9.87 -5.68 -17.76
CA GLY A 524 -11.34 -5.72 -17.71
C GLY A 524 -11.91 -6.73 -16.71
N MET A 525 -11.16 -7.04 -15.62
CA MET A 525 -11.59 -8.02 -14.64
C MET A 525 -12.77 -7.49 -13.81
N GLU A 526 -13.66 -8.39 -13.36
CA GLU A 526 -14.68 -8.08 -12.36
C GLU A 526 -14.00 -7.65 -11.03
N ALA A 527 -14.68 -6.82 -10.22
CA ALA A 527 -14.05 -6.18 -9.07
C ALA A 527 -13.38 -7.18 -8.11
N GLN A 528 -14.07 -8.27 -7.72
CA GLN A 528 -13.48 -9.27 -6.83
C GLN A 528 -12.36 -10.06 -7.52
N ALA A 529 -12.52 -10.38 -8.80
CA ALA A 529 -11.48 -11.05 -9.58
C ALA A 529 -10.21 -10.19 -9.69
N ALA A 530 -10.36 -8.87 -9.84
CA ALA A 530 -9.25 -7.93 -9.89
C ALA A 530 -8.44 -7.93 -8.57
N ILE A 531 -9.11 -8.16 -7.42
CA ILE A 531 -8.47 -8.21 -6.11
C ILE A 531 -7.91 -9.60 -5.81
N ASN A 532 -8.59 -10.66 -6.23
CA ASN A 532 -8.13 -12.05 -6.05
C ASN A 532 -6.90 -12.40 -6.87
N ALA A 533 -6.72 -11.73 -8.02
CA ALA A 533 -5.59 -12.01 -8.92
C ALA A 533 -4.26 -12.00 -8.16
N PRO A 534 -3.35 -12.96 -8.42
CA PRO A 534 -2.08 -13.06 -7.72
C PRO A 534 -1.21 -11.85 -8.03
N ARG A 535 -0.41 -11.45 -7.04
CA ARG A 535 0.39 -10.23 -7.09
C ARG A 535 1.87 -10.53 -7.06
N PHE A 536 2.63 -9.62 -7.66
CA PHE A 536 4.07 -9.61 -7.63
C PHE A 536 4.59 -8.20 -7.39
N HIS A 537 5.83 -8.10 -6.94
CA HIS A 537 6.47 -6.86 -6.54
C HIS A 537 7.94 -6.84 -6.92
N HIS A 538 8.45 -5.67 -7.32
CA HIS A 538 9.86 -5.40 -7.49
C HIS A 538 10.15 -3.97 -7.02
N GLN A 539 11.07 -3.79 -6.07
CA GLN A 539 11.38 -2.47 -5.50
C GLN A 539 12.79 -1.98 -5.82
N TRP A 540 13.32 -2.34 -7.00
CA TRP A 540 14.69 -2.06 -7.45
C TRP A 540 15.73 -2.83 -6.61
N LEU A 541 15.85 -2.57 -5.33
CA LEU A 541 16.71 -3.27 -4.39
C LEU A 541 15.88 -3.80 -3.21
N PRO A 542 16.06 -5.08 -2.80
CA PRO A 542 16.91 -6.11 -3.45
C PRO A 542 16.43 -6.48 -4.85
N ASP A 543 17.37 -6.89 -5.73
CA ASP A 543 17.13 -7.23 -7.14
C ASP A 543 16.45 -8.59 -7.27
N SER A 544 15.15 -8.62 -7.01
CA SER A 544 14.32 -9.82 -7.13
C SER A 544 12.85 -9.50 -7.30
N ILE A 545 12.12 -10.30 -8.07
CA ILE A 545 10.66 -10.30 -8.10
C ILE A 545 10.16 -11.09 -6.89
N VAL A 546 9.40 -10.46 -6.03
CA VAL A 546 8.63 -11.12 -4.98
C VAL A 546 7.29 -11.53 -5.58
N MET A 547 6.90 -12.79 -5.46
CA MET A 547 5.68 -13.35 -6.06
C MET A 547 4.84 -14.04 -4.99
N GLU A 548 3.51 -13.93 -5.08
CA GLU A 548 2.62 -14.71 -4.23
C GLU A 548 2.67 -16.20 -4.58
N LYS A 549 2.29 -17.05 -3.62
CA LYS A 549 2.35 -18.52 -3.74
C LYS A 549 1.38 -19.08 -4.78
N GLU A 550 0.33 -18.33 -5.12
CA GLU A 550 -0.71 -18.70 -6.08
C GLU A 550 -0.23 -18.70 -7.54
N PHE A 551 0.94 -18.13 -7.82
CA PHE A 551 1.53 -18.22 -9.16
C PHE A 551 2.02 -19.63 -9.49
N PRO A 552 1.83 -20.11 -10.73
CA PRO A 552 2.35 -21.41 -11.14
C PRO A 552 3.88 -21.44 -11.18
N ALA A 553 4.49 -22.62 -10.91
CA ALA A 553 5.94 -22.80 -10.96
C ALA A 553 6.51 -22.61 -12.38
N SER A 554 5.73 -22.89 -13.41
CA SER A 554 6.08 -22.67 -14.81
C SER A 554 6.36 -21.18 -15.11
N LEU A 555 5.58 -20.27 -14.57
CA LEU A 555 5.81 -18.82 -14.70
C LEU A 555 7.14 -18.41 -14.05
N GLU A 556 7.40 -18.89 -12.82
CA GLU A 556 8.65 -18.62 -12.12
C GLU A 556 9.86 -19.12 -12.93
N THR A 557 9.77 -20.33 -13.48
CA THR A 557 10.80 -20.88 -14.37
C THR A 557 11.02 -20.00 -15.61
N ALA A 558 9.96 -19.55 -16.25
CA ALA A 558 10.04 -18.68 -17.43
C ALA A 558 10.66 -17.30 -17.12
N LEU A 559 10.38 -16.74 -15.95
CA LEU A 559 11.00 -15.49 -15.49
C LEU A 559 12.48 -15.67 -15.15
N ASN A 560 12.85 -16.79 -14.53
CA ASN A 560 14.25 -17.13 -14.23
C ASN A 560 15.07 -17.32 -15.52
N VAL A 561 14.51 -17.94 -16.56
CA VAL A 561 15.14 -18.06 -17.90
C VAL A 561 15.40 -16.68 -18.51
N ARG A 562 14.55 -15.68 -18.26
CA ARG A 562 14.77 -14.28 -18.67
C ARG A 562 15.83 -13.55 -17.84
N GLY A 563 16.35 -14.17 -16.77
CA GLY A 563 17.36 -13.59 -15.89
C GLY A 563 16.81 -12.91 -14.63
N HIS A 564 15.51 -12.95 -14.39
CA HIS A 564 14.97 -12.49 -13.11
C HIS A 564 15.37 -13.45 -11.98
N LYS A 565 15.62 -12.90 -10.80
CA LYS A 565 15.61 -13.65 -9.55
C LYS A 565 14.21 -13.59 -8.97
N THR A 566 13.66 -14.71 -8.54
CA THR A 566 12.32 -14.80 -7.98
C THR A 566 12.35 -15.24 -6.53
N ARG A 567 11.36 -14.79 -5.75
CA ARG A 567 11.17 -15.18 -4.35
C ARG A 567 9.68 -15.30 -4.05
N ARG A 568 9.27 -16.39 -3.39
CA ARG A 568 7.89 -16.60 -2.97
C ARG A 568 7.60 -15.91 -1.64
N ARG A 569 6.35 -15.41 -1.50
CA ARG A 569 5.81 -14.80 -0.28
C ARG A 569 4.35 -15.20 -0.08
N GLY A 570 3.83 -15.07 1.15
CA GLY A 570 2.42 -15.35 1.47
C GLY A 570 1.47 -14.36 0.82
N HIS A 571 1.66 -13.06 1.11
CA HIS A 571 0.75 -12.00 0.65
C HIS A 571 1.52 -10.77 0.18
N ILE A 572 0.95 -10.05 -0.78
CA ILE A 572 1.45 -8.75 -1.27
C ILE A 572 0.30 -7.75 -1.18
N GLY A 573 0.27 -6.96 -0.10
CA GLY A 573 -0.79 -6.02 0.20
C GLY A 573 -2.12 -6.67 0.57
N LEU A 574 -3.10 -5.84 0.93
CA LEU A 574 -4.51 -6.19 1.18
C LEU A 574 -5.39 -5.13 0.50
N VAL A 575 -5.84 -5.39 -0.71
CA VAL A 575 -6.54 -4.39 -1.51
C VAL A 575 -8.02 -4.36 -1.16
N ASN A 576 -8.53 -3.21 -0.73
CA ASN A 576 -9.96 -2.98 -0.51
C ASN A 576 -10.49 -2.00 -1.54
N ALA A 577 -11.35 -2.49 -2.43
CA ALA A 577 -11.78 -1.71 -3.57
C ALA A 577 -13.31 -1.68 -3.75
N ILE A 578 -13.77 -0.65 -4.45
CA ILE A 578 -15.16 -0.54 -4.88
C ILE A 578 -15.17 -0.22 -6.38
N GLY A 579 -15.68 -1.16 -7.18
CA GLY A 579 -16.00 -0.93 -8.58
C GLY A 579 -17.40 -0.35 -8.75
N ILE A 580 -17.64 0.28 -9.91
CA ILE A 580 -18.99 0.70 -10.30
C ILE A 580 -19.40 -0.12 -11.53
N ASP A 581 -20.51 -0.82 -11.43
CA ASP A 581 -21.11 -1.53 -12.56
C ASP A 581 -21.56 -0.52 -13.61
N ALA A 582 -20.96 -0.58 -14.80
CA ALA A 582 -21.21 0.40 -15.85
C ALA A 582 -22.65 0.36 -16.41
N GLN A 583 -23.36 -0.76 -16.24
CA GLN A 583 -24.72 -0.96 -16.74
C GLN A 583 -25.77 -0.55 -15.71
N THR A 584 -25.59 -0.96 -14.44
CA THR A 584 -26.59 -0.75 -13.39
C THR A 584 -26.29 0.45 -12.49
N GLY A 585 -25.03 0.90 -12.43
CA GLY A 585 -24.56 1.92 -11.50
C GLY A 585 -24.40 1.42 -10.06
N GLU A 586 -24.60 0.12 -9.80
CA GLU A 586 -24.38 -0.48 -8.48
C GLU A 586 -22.91 -0.45 -8.08
N ARG A 587 -22.66 -0.38 -6.79
CA ARG A 587 -21.34 -0.45 -6.17
C ARG A 587 -20.96 -1.91 -5.98
N LEU A 588 -19.79 -2.29 -6.46
CA LEU A 588 -19.22 -3.62 -6.41
C LEU A 588 -18.10 -3.63 -5.36
N GLY A 589 -18.42 -3.96 -4.13
CA GLY A 589 -17.46 -3.99 -3.04
C GLY A 589 -16.60 -5.26 -3.11
N ALA A 590 -15.30 -5.10 -3.21
CA ALA A 590 -14.31 -6.16 -3.26
C ALA A 590 -13.29 -5.96 -2.13
N ALA A 591 -13.32 -6.83 -1.15
CA ALA A 591 -12.38 -6.84 -0.04
C ALA A 591 -11.40 -8.00 -0.18
N ASP A 592 -10.18 -7.78 0.25
CA ASP A 592 -9.10 -8.77 0.09
C ASP A 592 -9.31 -9.99 1.00
N PRO A 593 -9.40 -11.19 0.45
CA PRO A 593 -9.62 -12.39 1.25
C PRO A 593 -8.34 -12.94 1.89
N ARG A 594 -7.17 -12.35 1.61
CA ARG A 594 -5.87 -12.86 2.09
C ARG A 594 -5.73 -12.80 3.59
N ASP A 595 -6.35 -11.80 4.23
CA ASP A 595 -6.33 -11.66 5.69
C ASP A 595 -7.63 -11.05 6.27
N GLY A 596 -8.79 -11.47 5.75
CA GLY A 596 -10.08 -11.23 6.39
C GLY A 596 -10.77 -9.90 6.06
N GLY A 597 -10.46 -9.26 4.94
CA GLY A 597 -11.13 -8.06 4.46
C GLY A 597 -12.65 -8.20 4.33
N SER A 598 -13.38 -7.10 4.47
CA SER A 598 -14.85 -7.05 4.44
C SER A 598 -15.37 -5.93 3.57
N ALA A 599 -16.32 -6.26 2.68
CA ALA A 599 -17.11 -5.29 1.92
C ALA A 599 -18.57 -5.39 2.34
N MET A 600 -19.17 -4.23 2.64
CA MET A 600 -20.58 -4.14 3.05
C MET A 600 -21.29 -3.04 2.27
N GLY A 601 -22.44 -3.39 1.67
CA GLY A 601 -23.30 -2.47 0.95
C GLY A 601 -24.75 -2.54 1.39
N TYR A 602 -25.58 -1.63 0.87
CA TYR A 602 -27.02 -1.66 1.08
C TYR A 602 -27.78 -1.04 -0.09
#